data_269bd5ddfdde8d57f0f9212b0d065d93
#
_entry.id   269bd5ddfdde8d57f0f9212b0d065d93
#
_cell.length_a   1.000
_cell.length_b   1.000
_cell.length_c   1.000
_cell.angle_alpha   90.00
_cell.angle_beta   90.00
_cell.angle_gamma   90.00
#
_symmetry.space_group_name_H-M   'P 1'
#
loop_
_entity.id
_entity.type
_entity.pdbx_description
1 polymer ?
#
loop_
_entity_poly.entity_id
_entity_poly.type
_entity_poly.pdbx_seq_one_letter_code
_entity_poly.pdbx_strand_id
1 'polypeptide(L)'
;MRYGTIPKGLKERLAVGLGLVPYPMLDVLVAPVQARALIAAERASVFSALREKSSTTEDLASRLALDSSCLELVLRLLSSMGYVKRRTGEWSLTRLGRKHFGPGAPSPFGDFVAFGAPQWGWISRLDEVLETGRGVEIHRT
;
A
#
# COMPACT_ATOMS: atom_id res chain seq x y z
N MET A 1 -3.75 -4.33 -20.10
CA MET A 1 -4.38 -3.98 -18.81
C MET A 1 -3.95 -2.55 -18.47
N ARG A 2 -4.89 -1.63 -18.19
CA ARG A 2 -4.55 -0.24 -17.84
C ARG A 2 -4.61 -0.11 -16.32
N TYR A 3 -3.52 0.31 -15.68
CA TYR A 3 -3.51 0.64 -14.27
C TYR A 3 -4.29 1.94 -14.06
N GLY A 4 -5.16 2.01 -13.05
CA GLY A 4 -5.94 3.22 -12.81
C GLY A 4 -6.88 3.11 -11.61
N THR A 5 -7.46 4.23 -11.23
CA THR A 5 -8.42 4.34 -10.15
C THR A 5 -9.74 3.67 -10.55
N ILE A 6 -10.25 2.78 -9.70
CA ILE A 6 -11.52 2.09 -9.93
C ILE A 6 -12.64 2.89 -9.24
N PRO A 7 -13.56 3.51 -9.98
CA PRO A 7 -14.66 4.26 -9.41
C PRO A 7 -15.64 3.33 -8.68
N LYS A 8 -15.96 3.66 -7.43
CA LYS A 8 -16.87 2.87 -6.58
C LYS A 8 -18.33 3.32 -6.66
N GLY A 9 -18.59 4.56 -7.10
CA GLY A 9 -19.92 5.16 -7.13
C GLY A 9 -20.31 5.77 -8.49
N LEU A 10 -21.60 6.04 -8.66
CA LEU A 10 -22.12 6.65 -9.90
C LEU A 10 -21.49 8.03 -10.19
N LYS A 11 -21.30 8.85 -9.15
CA LYS A 11 -20.66 10.17 -9.27
C LYS A 11 -19.21 10.07 -9.74
N GLU A 12 -18.45 9.10 -9.20
CA GLU A 12 -17.08 8.86 -9.61
C GLU A 12 -17.00 8.34 -11.05
N ARG A 13 -17.92 7.45 -11.44
CA ARG A 13 -18.01 6.96 -12.83
C ARG A 13 -18.32 8.09 -13.82
N LEU A 14 -19.20 9.00 -13.44
CA LEU A 14 -19.49 10.20 -14.24
C LEU A 14 -18.26 11.11 -14.33
N ALA A 15 -17.57 11.38 -13.23
CA ALA A 15 -16.36 12.19 -13.22
C ALA A 15 -15.26 11.60 -14.11
N VAL A 16 -15.06 10.28 -14.06
CA VAL A 16 -14.12 9.56 -14.94
C VAL A 16 -14.57 9.67 -16.41
N GLY A 17 -15.84 9.44 -16.70
CA GLY A 17 -16.39 9.51 -18.06
C GLY A 17 -16.34 10.92 -18.67
N LEU A 18 -16.45 11.94 -17.85
CA LEU A 18 -16.34 13.35 -18.25
C LEU A 18 -14.91 13.88 -18.28
N GLY A 19 -13.90 13.05 -17.97
CA GLY A 19 -12.50 13.47 -17.95
C GLY A 19 -12.14 14.46 -16.82
N LEU A 20 -12.97 14.55 -15.77
CA LEU A 20 -12.76 15.49 -14.66
C LEU A 20 -11.73 15.01 -13.63
N VAL A 21 -11.21 13.78 -13.79
CA VAL A 21 -10.22 13.20 -12.86
C VAL A 21 -8.82 13.66 -13.25
N PRO A 22 -8.10 14.36 -12.37
CA PRO A 22 -6.75 14.83 -12.65
C PRO A 22 -5.73 13.67 -12.51
N TYR A 23 -5.72 12.73 -13.46
CA TYR A 23 -4.85 11.55 -13.42
C TYR A 23 -3.38 11.85 -13.13
N PRO A 24 -2.71 12.85 -13.77
CA PRO A 24 -1.31 13.13 -13.46
C PRO A 24 -1.05 13.47 -11.98
N MET A 25 -2.00 14.16 -11.34
CA MET A 25 -1.91 14.45 -9.91
C MET A 25 -2.06 13.17 -9.07
N LEU A 26 -2.97 12.27 -9.44
CA LEU A 26 -3.15 10.99 -8.76
C LEU A 26 -1.91 10.11 -8.93
N ASP A 27 -1.34 10.05 -10.13
CA ASP A 27 -0.15 9.26 -10.44
C ASP A 27 1.08 9.75 -9.65
N VAL A 28 1.24 11.07 -9.48
CA VAL A 28 2.40 11.64 -8.77
C VAL A 28 2.23 11.66 -7.27
N LEU A 29 1.03 11.96 -6.75
CA LEU A 29 0.82 12.15 -5.30
C LEU A 29 0.24 10.91 -4.61
N VAL A 30 -0.71 10.22 -5.23
CA VAL A 30 -1.45 9.14 -4.57
C VAL A 30 -0.74 7.81 -4.71
N ALA A 31 -0.33 7.44 -5.92
CA ALA A 31 0.29 6.14 -6.18
C ALA A 31 1.57 5.89 -5.38
N PRO A 32 2.52 6.84 -5.27
CA PRO A 32 3.72 6.66 -4.44
C PRO A 32 3.39 6.49 -2.95
N VAL A 33 2.43 7.26 -2.42
CA VAL A 33 2.02 7.16 -1.00
C VAL A 33 1.37 5.80 -0.74
N GLN A 34 0.51 5.31 -1.65
CA GLN A 34 -0.09 3.98 -1.54
C GLN A 34 0.97 2.87 -1.53
N ALA A 35 1.93 2.93 -2.45
CA ALA A 35 3.03 1.96 -2.52
C ALA A 35 3.86 1.98 -1.23
N ARG A 36 4.23 3.16 -0.73
CA ARG A 36 5.02 3.30 0.51
C ARG A 36 4.25 2.84 1.75
N ALA A 37 2.96 3.13 1.84
CA ALA A 37 2.13 2.67 2.94
C ALA A 37 2.02 1.14 2.97
N LEU A 38 1.86 0.50 1.80
CA LEU A 38 1.82 -0.96 1.69
C LEU A 38 3.14 -1.60 2.14
N ILE A 39 4.29 -1.07 1.67
CA ILE A 39 5.62 -1.52 2.05
C ILE A 39 5.86 -1.31 3.55
N ALA A 40 5.52 -0.15 4.09
CA ALA A 40 5.70 0.16 5.50
C ALA A 40 4.86 -0.75 6.40
N ALA A 41 3.60 -1.01 6.04
CA ALA A 41 2.70 -1.89 6.77
C ALA A 41 3.19 -3.35 6.78
N GLU A 42 3.70 -3.86 5.67
CA GLU A 42 4.27 -5.20 5.61
C GLU A 42 5.53 -5.31 6.48
N ARG A 43 6.45 -4.37 6.37
CA ARG A 43 7.69 -4.35 7.17
C ARG A 43 7.42 -4.18 8.66
N ALA A 44 6.37 -3.46 9.02
CA ALA A 44 5.92 -3.31 10.41
C ALA A 44 5.07 -4.49 10.91
N SER A 45 4.91 -5.56 10.13
CA SER A 45 4.13 -6.75 10.47
C SER A 45 2.63 -6.50 10.72
N VAL A 46 2.09 -5.41 10.19
CA VAL A 46 0.66 -5.05 10.36
C VAL A 46 -0.25 -6.14 9.81
N PHE A 47 0.06 -6.67 8.61
CA PHE A 47 -0.76 -7.71 8.00
C PHE A 47 -0.68 -9.03 8.75
N SER A 48 0.49 -9.41 9.24
CA SER A 48 0.68 -10.62 10.06
C SER A 48 -0.14 -10.52 11.35
N ALA A 49 -0.06 -9.40 12.05
CA ALA A 49 -0.80 -9.16 13.28
C ALA A 49 -2.33 -9.17 13.07
N LEU A 50 -2.83 -8.58 11.96
CA LEU A 50 -4.25 -8.60 11.62
C LEU A 50 -4.72 -9.96 11.09
N ARG A 51 -3.82 -10.80 10.62
CA ARG A 51 -4.14 -12.18 10.24
C ARG A 51 -4.40 -13.06 11.46
N GLU A 52 -3.62 -12.85 12.52
CA GLU A 52 -3.79 -13.55 13.79
C GLU A 52 -5.10 -13.17 14.47
N LYS A 53 -5.36 -11.87 14.58
CA LYS A 53 -6.54 -11.35 15.30
C LYS A 53 -6.95 -9.98 14.78
N SER A 54 -8.27 -9.77 14.65
CA SER A 54 -8.84 -8.42 14.48
C SER A 54 -8.52 -7.58 15.71
N SER A 55 -8.19 -6.31 15.53
CA SER A 55 -7.74 -5.43 16.63
C SER A 55 -8.21 -4.00 16.40
N THR A 56 -8.37 -3.24 17.48
CA THR A 56 -8.48 -1.79 17.41
C THR A 56 -7.15 -1.19 16.95
N THR A 57 -7.13 0.08 16.58
CA THR A 57 -5.89 0.77 16.21
C THR A 57 -4.93 0.82 17.39
N GLU A 58 -5.43 1.10 18.57
CA GLU A 58 -4.68 1.24 19.82
C GLU A 58 -4.01 -0.08 20.21
N ASP A 59 -4.77 -1.19 20.20
CA ASP A 59 -4.24 -2.52 20.51
C ASP A 59 -3.17 -2.94 19.50
N LEU A 60 -3.42 -2.68 18.22
CA LEU A 60 -2.48 -3.02 17.16
C LEU A 60 -1.20 -2.19 17.26
N ALA A 61 -1.33 -0.89 17.52
CA ALA A 61 -0.20 0.02 17.73
C ALA A 61 0.66 -0.38 18.93
N SER A 62 0.01 -0.72 20.05
CA SER A 62 0.70 -1.21 21.24
C SER A 62 1.48 -2.52 20.97
N ARG A 63 0.85 -3.48 20.29
CA ARG A 63 1.49 -4.79 19.96
C ARG A 63 2.70 -4.65 19.05
N LEU A 64 2.67 -3.68 18.15
CA LEU A 64 3.70 -3.47 17.12
C LEU A 64 4.69 -2.35 17.47
N ALA A 65 4.53 -1.71 18.63
CA ALA A 65 5.33 -0.55 19.08
C ALA A 65 5.30 0.61 18.05
N LEU A 66 4.09 0.92 17.53
CA LEU A 66 3.86 1.97 16.54
C LEU A 66 3.08 3.13 17.15
N ASP A 67 3.18 4.31 16.55
CA ASP A 67 2.30 5.44 16.85
C ASP A 67 0.87 5.14 16.36
N SER A 68 -0.12 5.27 17.24
CA SER A 68 -1.50 4.91 16.94
C SER A 68 -2.15 5.86 15.93
N SER A 69 -1.83 7.15 15.99
CA SER A 69 -2.39 8.16 15.07
C SER A 69 -1.87 7.93 13.64
N CYS A 70 -0.57 7.69 13.49
CA CYS A 70 0.03 7.38 12.20
C CYS A 70 -0.48 6.03 11.66
N LEU A 71 -0.60 5.01 12.52
CA LEU A 71 -1.13 3.71 12.12
C LEU A 71 -2.59 3.81 11.64
N GLU A 72 -3.43 4.61 12.29
CA GLU A 72 -4.82 4.85 11.84
C GLU A 72 -4.86 5.40 10.42
N LEU A 73 -4.00 6.36 10.07
CA LEU A 73 -3.93 6.91 8.71
C LEU A 73 -3.50 5.85 7.68
N VAL A 74 -2.52 5.04 8.02
CA VAL A 74 -2.06 3.93 7.16
C VAL A 74 -3.17 2.91 6.98
N LEU A 75 -3.87 2.50 8.04
CA LEU A 75 -4.97 1.53 7.98
C LEU A 75 -6.15 2.04 7.13
N ARG A 76 -6.48 3.32 7.22
CA ARG A 76 -7.49 3.95 6.34
C ARG A 76 -7.07 3.92 4.88
N LEU A 77 -5.81 4.19 4.59
CA LEU A 77 -5.28 4.11 3.23
C LEU A 77 -5.31 2.68 2.71
N LEU A 78 -4.85 1.70 3.49
CA LEU A 78 -4.92 0.28 3.15
C LEU A 78 -6.37 -0.21 2.96
N SER A 79 -7.32 0.38 3.70
CA SER A 79 -8.74 0.11 3.53
C SER A 79 -9.28 0.65 2.21
N SER A 80 -8.86 1.85 1.80
CA SER A 80 -9.23 2.40 0.48
C SER A 80 -8.68 1.55 -0.67
N MET A 81 -7.51 0.93 -0.47
CA MET A 81 -6.89 -0.01 -1.39
C MET A 81 -7.53 -1.42 -1.36
N GLY A 82 -8.39 -1.69 -0.37
CA GLY A 82 -9.11 -2.94 -0.26
C GLY A 82 -8.39 -4.09 0.48
N TYR A 83 -7.26 -3.84 1.13
CA TYR A 83 -6.50 -4.87 1.86
C TYR A 83 -7.03 -5.12 3.27
N VAL A 84 -7.48 -4.08 3.95
CA VAL A 84 -8.08 -4.17 5.28
C VAL A 84 -9.48 -3.57 5.29
N LYS A 85 -10.24 -3.88 6.33
CA LYS A 85 -11.58 -3.32 6.56
C LYS A 85 -11.78 -3.08 8.04
N ARG A 86 -12.63 -2.09 8.38
CA ARG A 86 -13.04 -1.81 9.76
C ARG A 86 -14.48 -2.26 9.98
N ARG A 87 -14.71 -2.96 11.05
CA ARG A 87 -16.05 -3.33 11.53
C ARG A 87 -16.09 -3.21 13.04
N THR A 88 -17.15 -2.59 13.60
CA THR A 88 -17.36 -2.43 15.06
C THR A 88 -16.11 -1.90 15.80
N GLY A 89 -15.37 -0.97 15.17
CA GLY A 89 -14.16 -0.40 15.75
C GLY A 89 -12.87 -1.17 15.49
N GLU A 90 -12.94 -2.44 15.06
CA GLU A 90 -11.77 -3.28 14.81
C GLU A 90 -11.39 -3.36 13.33
N TRP A 91 -10.09 -3.43 13.08
CA TRP A 91 -9.50 -3.71 11.79
C TRP A 91 -9.30 -5.20 11.57
N SER A 92 -9.51 -5.65 10.35
CA SER A 92 -9.27 -7.03 9.93
C SER A 92 -8.87 -7.07 8.46
N LEU A 93 -8.20 -8.15 8.03
CA LEU A 93 -7.90 -8.37 6.62
C LEU A 93 -9.18 -8.63 5.82
N THR A 94 -9.25 -8.08 4.61
CA THR A 94 -10.23 -8.48 3.59
C THR A 94 -9.87 -9.84 2.99
N ARG A 95 -10.70 -10.35 2.08
CA ARG A 95 -10.34 -11.54 1.28
C ARG A 95 -9.07 -11.31 0.46
N LEU A 96 -8.90 -10.11 -0.12
CA LEU A 96 -7.70 -9.74 -0.86
C LEU A 96 -6.46 -9.71 0.06
N GLY A 97 -6.57 -9.06 1.22
CA GLY A 97 -5.48 -9.03 2.20
C GLY A 97 -5.07 -10.43 2.66
N ARG A 98 -6.05 -11.29 3.01
CA ARG A 98 -5.79 -12.68 3.41
C ARG A 98 -5.17 -13.53 2.31
N LYS A 99 -5.46 -13.23 1.05
CA LYS A 99 -4.90 -13.97 -0.09
C LYS A 99 -3.38 -13.74 -0.23
N HIS A 100 -2.91 -12.52 0.07
CA HIS A 100 -1.56 -12.10 -0.30
C HIS A 100 -0.62 -11.84 0.89
N PHE A 101 -1.13 -11.57 2.10
CA PHE A 101 -0.33 -11.11 3.23
C PHE A 101 -0.45 -12.00 4.46
N GLY A 102 0.64 -12.04 5.22
CA GLY A 102 0.78 -12.76 6.46
C GLY A 102 1.05 -14.26 6.29
N PRO A 103 1.42 -14.96 7.39
CA PRO A 103 1.80 -16.36 7.38
C PRO A 103 0.71 -17.26 6.79
N GLY A 104 1.09 -18.19 5.89
CA GLY A 104 0.14 -19.12 5.27
C GLY A 104 -0.81 -18.50 4.23
N ALA A 105 -0.47 -17.33 3.67
CA ALA A 105 -1.23 -16.76 2.56
C ALA A 105 -1.20 -17.68 1.34
N PRO A 106 -2.35 -17.94 0.66
CA PRO A 106 -2.40 -18.83 -0.51
C PRO A 106 -1.56 -18.38 -1.70
N SER A 107 -1.33 -17.09 -1.83
CA SER A 107 -0.50 -16.48 -2.87
C SER A 107 0.32 -15.37 -2.22
N PRO A 108 1.41 -15.72 -1.50
CA PRO A 108 2.14 -14.77 -0.67
C PRO A 108 2.91 -13.76 -1.53
N PHE A 109 2.71 -12.47 -1.24
CA PHE A 109 3.43 -11.36 -1.86
C PHE A 109 4.13 -10.46 -0.82
N GLY A 110 4.10 -10.82 0.46
CA GLY A 110 4.68 -10.03 1.54
C GLY A 110 6.14 -9.70 1.30
N ASP A 111 6.97 -10.72 1.05
CA ASP A 111 8.41 -10.55 0.82
C ASP A 111 8.68 -9.68 -0.42
N PHE A 112 7.92 -9.87 -1.50
CA PHE A 112 8.02 -9.03 -2.69
C PHE A 112 7.69 -7.56 -2.39
N VAL A 113 6.64 -7.33 -1.61
CA VAL A 113 6.24 -5.97 -1.18
C VAL A 113 7.30 -5.36 -0.26
N ALA A 114 7.81 -6.12 0.72
CA ALA A 114 8.87 -5.67 1.61
C ALA A 114 10.16 -5.31 0.84
N PHE A 115 10.50 -6.09 -0.19
CA PHE A 115 11.62 -5.82 -1.10
C PHE A 115 11.46 -4.51 -1.89
N GLY A 116 10.26 -3.98 -2.03
CA GLY A 116 10.01 -2.67 -2.61
C GLY A 116 10.71 -1.51 -1.87
N ALA A 117 11.09 -1.70 -0.59
CA ALA A 117 11.75 -0.64 0.18
C ALA A 117 13.14 -0.24 -0.36
N PRO A 118 14.09 -1.17 -0.63
CA PRO A 118 15.36 -0.81 -1.27
C PRO A 118 15.18 -0.34 -2.72
N GLN A 119 14.18 -0.85 -3.45
CA GLN A 119 13.91 -0.40 -4.82
C GLN A 119 13.58 1.09 -4.91
N TRP A 120 13.05 1.68 -3.84
CA TRP A 120 12.70 3.10 -3.82
C TRP A 120 13.89 4.01 -4.09
N GLY A 121 15.08 3.67 -3.57
CA GLY A 121 16.30 4.39 -3.85
C GLY A 121 16.73 4.36 -5.32
N TRP A 122 16.43 3.26 -6.02
CA TRP A 122 16.72 3.13 -7.44
C TRP A 122 15.74 3.93 -8.30
N ILE A 123 14.46 3.85 -7.95
CA ILE A 123 13.40 4.60 -8.64
C ILE A 123 13.64 6.12 -8.54
N SER A 124 14.15 6.61 -7.40
CA SER A 124 14.46 8.03 -7.21
C SER A 124 15.60 8.53 -8.10
N ARG A 125 16.36 7.64 -8.73
CA ARG A 125 17.45 7.98 -9.64
C ARG A 125 17.05 7.92 -11.13
N LEU A 126 15.77 7.83 -11.42
CA LEU A 126 15.29 7.70 -12.79
C LEU A 126 15.67 8.90 -13.65
N ASP A 127 15.72 10.11 -13.07
CA ASP A 127 16.15 11.32 -13.78
C ASP A 127 17.61 11.18 -14.28
N GLU A 128 18.51 10.67 -13.41
CA GLU A 128 19.90 10.40 -13.78
C GLU A 128 20.00 9.36 -14.91
N VAL A 129 19.15 8.33 -14.88
CA VAL A 129 19.10 7.31 -15.94
C VAL A 129 18.63 7.93 -17.27
N LEU A 130 17.63 8.80 -17.23
CA LEU A 130 17.13 9.50 -18.43
C LEU A 130 18.18 10.43 -19.03
N GLU A 131 18.96 11.14 -18.18
CA GLU A 131 20.01 12.05 -18.65
C GLU A 131 21.23 11.33 -19.20
N THR A 132 21.64 10.24 -18.58
CA THR A 132 22.91 9.57 -18.89
C THR A 132 22.76 8.34 -19.78
N GLY A 133 21.58 7.78 -19.90
CA GLY A 133 21.34 6.49 -20.54
C GLY A 133 21.97 5.29 -19.81
N ARG A 134 22.51 5.50 -18.60
CA ARG A 134 23.17 4.45 -17.81
C ARG A 134 22.20 3.90 -16.77
N GLY A 135 22.00 2.59 -16.76
CA GLY A 135 21.20 1.93 -15.75
C GLY A 135 21.78 2.06 -14.34
N VAL A 136 20.93 2.05 -13.32
CA VAL A 136 21.37 1.98 -11.92
C VAL A 136 21.96 0.60 -11.68
N GLU A 137 23.24 0.53 -11.30
CA GLU A 137 23.88 -0.73 -10.93
C GLU A 137 23.33 -1.25 -9.61
N ILE A 138 22.44 -2.24 -9.69
CA ILE A 138 21.70 -2.81 -8.55
C ILE A 138 22.57 -3.85 -7.80
N HIS A 139 23.61 -4.38 -8.41
CA HIS A 139 24.39 -5.53 -7.92
C HIS A 139 25.79 -5.21 -7.43
N ARG A 140 26.10 -3.94 -7.17
CA ARG A 140 27.37 -3.57 -6.51
C ARG A 140 27.12 -3.29 -5.02
N THR A 141 27.05 -4.33 -4.23
CA THR A 141 27.34 -4.34 -2.78
C THR A 141 28.11 -5.61 -2.47
#